data_51066f0a917d622b69803de4d6069984
#
_entry.id   51066f0a917d622b69803de4d6069984
#
_cell.length_a   1.000
_cell.length_b   1.000
_cell.length_c   1.000
_cell.angle_alpha   90.00
_cell.angle_beta   90.00
_cell.angle_gamma   90.00
#
_symmetry.space_group_name_H-M   'P 1'
#
loop_
_entity.id
_entity.type
_entity.pdbx_description
1 polymer ?
#
loop_
_entity_poly.entity_id
_entity_poly.type
_entity_poly.pdbx_seq_one_letter_code
_entity_poly.pdbx_strand_id
1 'polypeptide(L)'
;MITAIGDVMREAYKRNWITTRDGNCSVKRKGTDKLYITPSGVRKNVIYPETIVRIKIDNGQLVLNEGVEPSGELEMHWFLQKAHGGTRCVLHLHPTYSVAAMLAGWDLQELAKEFPEVHRYTKVAENVSTLPAISQALAMCTYGKMIKGGVQYDIVGQDRHGVCAIGRNPWEAFEHIERVEHICKIAMAANYKMPIKTNIKKMLDF
;
A
#
# COMPACT_ATOMS: atom_id res chain seq x y z
N MET A 1 5.35 -6.75 16.96
CA MET A 1 4.68 -5.91 15.96
C MET A 1 5.61 -4.83 15.38
N ILE A 2 6.32 -4.05 16.21
CA ILE A 2 7.32 -3.07 15.74
C ILE A 2 8.48 -3.81 15.02
N THR A 3 9.00 -4.89 15.58
CA THR A 3 9.99 -5.76 14.94
C THR A 3 9.54 -6.19 13.54
N ALA A 4 8.27 -6.61 13.41
CA ALA A 4 7.72 -7.04 12.14
C ALA A 4 7.68 -5.93 11.06
N ILE A 5 7.68 -4.64 11.43
CA ILE A 5 7.85 -3.55 10.45
C ILE A 5 9.22 -3.71 9.75
N GLY A 6 10.28 -3.87 10.52
CA GLY A 6 11.62 -4.09 9.98
C GLY A 6 11.73 -5.38 9.16
N ASP A 7 11.10 -6.45 9.65
CA ASP A 7 11.14 -7.76 8.99
C ASP A 7 10.53 -7.70 7.57
N VAL A 8 9.32 -7.14 7.43
CA VAL A 8 8.67 -7.04 6.12
C VAL A 8 9.40 -6.09 5.16
N MET A 9 10.00 -5.00 5.68
CA MET A 9 10.79 -4.09 4.84
C MET A 9 12.08 -4.76 4.32
N ARG A 10 12.77 -5.52 5.19
CA ARG A 10 13.95 -6.30 4.78
C ARG A 10 13.59 -7.42 3.80
N GLU A 11 12.46 -8.09 4.03
CA GLU A 11 11.97 -9.13 3.11
C GLU A 11 11.58 -8.53 1.74
N ALA A 12 10.88 -7.39 1.72
CA ALA A 12 10.56 -6.68 0.49
C ALA A 12 11.83 -6.27 -0.30
N TYR A 13 12.87 -5.82 0.41
CA TYR A 13 14.16 -5.50 -0.20
C TYR A 13 14.82 -6.74 -0.81
N LYS A 14 14.84 -7.88 -0.10
CA LYS A 14 15.40 -9.15 -0.61
C LYS A 14 14.67 -9.65 -1.85
N ARG A 15 13.37 -9.41 -1.95
CA ARG A 15 12.54 -9.79 -3.11
C ARG A 15 12.64 -8.81 -4.28
N ASN A 16 13.42 -7.73 -4.16
CA ASN A 16 13.48 -6.64 -5.13
C ASN A 16 12.11 -5.95 -5.36
N TRP A 17 11.27 -5.90 -4.34
CA TRP A 17 10.00 -5.18 -4.37
C TRP A 17 10.14 -3.71 -3.98
N ILE A 18 11.28 -3.34 -3.46
CA ILE A 18 11.68 -1.97 -3.16
C ILE A 18 13.16 -1.78 -3.42
N THR A 19 13.58 -0.55 -3.69
CA THR A 19 14.97 -0.15 -3.65
C THR A 19 15.42 0.17 -2.22
N THR A 20 16.63 0.61 -2.06
CA THR A 20 17.22 0.87 -0.74
C THR A 20 16.41 1.87 0.10
N ARG A 21 15.74 2.82 -0.53
CA ARG A 21 15.07 3.94 0.17
C ARG A 21 13.55 4.00 -0.01
N ASP A 22 13.01 3.18 -0.89
CA ASP A 22 11.58 3.17 -1.22
C ASP A 22 10.77 2.32 -0.25
N GLY A 23 9.44 2.46 -0.35
CA GLY A 23 8.51 1.73 0.47
C GLY A 23 8.49 2.18 1.92
N ASN A 24 7.40 1.93 2.59
CA ASN A 24 7.20 2.29 3.98
C ASN A 24 6.11 1.42 4.63
N CYS A 25 6.16 1.36 5.96
CA CYS A 25 5.24 0.58 6.77
C CYS A 25 4.88 1.32 8.03
N SER A 26 3.60 1.32 8.40
CA SER A 26 3.15 1.84 9.68
C SER A 26 2.25 0.88 10.42
N VAL A 27 2.25 1.00 11.76
CA VAL A 27 1.36 0.24 12.65
C VAL A 27 0.77 1.17 13.70
N LYS A 28 -0.56 1.09 13.85
CA LYS A 28 -1.31 1.68 14.97
C LYS A 28 -2.02 0.56 15.73
N ARG A 29 -1.80 0.46 17.01
CA ARG A 29 -2.49 -0.52 17.87
C ARG A 29 -3.78 0.07 18.43
N LYS A 30 -4.82 -0.75 18.49
CA LYS A 30 -6.07 -0.37 19.17
C LYS A 30 -5.80 0.04 20.61
N GLY A 31 -6.46 1.11 21.07
CA GLY A 31 -6.36 1.59 22.45
C GLY A 31 -5.04 2.25 22.81
N THR A 32 -4.19 2.57 21.82
CA THR A 32 -2.96 3.34 22.05
C THR A 32 -3.01 4.70 21.39
N ASP A 33 -2.30 5.64 21.99
CA ASP A 33 -2.06 7.01 21.51
C ASP A 33 -0.82 7.12 20.62
N LYS A 34 -0.43 6.01 19.94
CA LYS A 34 0.84 5.96 19.21
C LYS A 34 0.68 5.35 17.84
N LEU A 35 1.30 6.00 16.87
CA LEU A 35 1.57 5.49 15.53
C LEU A 35 3.07 5.18 15.42
N TYR A 36 3.39 4.02 14.87
CA TYR A 36 4.75 3.61 14.54
C TYR A 36 4.89 3.58 13.03
N ILE A 37 5.94 4.21 12.49
CA ILE A 37 6.16 4.29 11.04
C ILE A 37 7.66 4.22 10.72
N THR A 38 7.99 3.68 9.56
CA THR A 38 9.37 3.73 9.04
C THR A 38 9.85 5.16 8.88
N PRO A 39 11.12 5.46 9.19
CA PRO A 39 11.70 6.79 9.02
C PRO A 39 11.90 7.14 7.53
N SER A 40 11.98 8.44 7.23
CA SER A 40 12.46 8.96 5.96
C SER A 40 13.98 8.74 5.84
N GLY A 41 14.49 8.62 4.62
CA GLY A 41 15.91 8.61 4.33
C GLY A 41 16.73 7.41 4.84
N VAL A 42 16.18 6.52 5.65
CA VAL A 42 16.88 5.33 6.16
C VAL A 42 16.79 4.18 5.16
N ARG A 43 17.90 3.43 5.02
CA ARG A 43 17.97 2.25 4.16
C ARG A 43 17.05 1.14 4.66
N LYS A 44 16.20 0.61 3.80
CA LYS A 44 15.17 -0.37 4.17
C LYS A 44 15.72 -1.76 4.52
N ASN A 45 16.91 -2.10 4.04
CA ASN A 45 17.60 -3.34 4.41
C ASN A 45 18.20 -3.33 5.83
N VAL A 46 18.23 -2.17 6.49
CA VAL A 46 18.76 -2.00 7.87
C VAL A 46 17.73 -1.33 8.79
N ILE A 47 16.45 -1.56 8.54
CA ILE A 47 15.38 -1.12 9.46
C ILE A 47 15.34 -2.07 10.68
N TYR A 48 15.54 -1.50 11.85
CA TYR A 48 15.45 -2.19 13.14
C TYR A 48 14.43 -1.47 14.04
N PRO A 49 13.95 -2.10 15.13
CA PRO A 49 12.97 -1.49 16.03
C PRO A 49 13.36 -0.09 16.53
N GLU A 50 14.65 0.14 16.76
CA GLU A 50 15.20 1.40 17.28
C GLU A 50 15.12 2.54 16.25
N THR A 51 15.07 2.20 14.95
CA THR A 51 14.96 3.20 13.88
C THR A 51 13.51 3.59 13.58
N ILE A 52 12.53 2.85 14.12
CA ILE A 52 11.12 3.12 13.87
C ILE A 52 10.67 4.39 14.58
N VAL A 53 10.12 5.32 13.82
CA VAL A 53 9.57 6.57 14.34
C VAL A 53 8.29 6.27 15.12
N ARG A 54 8.22 6.81 16.33
CA ARG A 54 7.02 6.77 17.18
C ARG A 54 6.41 8.15 17.27
N ILE A 55 5.18 8.27 16.79
CA ILE A 55 4.42 9.53 16.77
C ILE A 55 3.29 9.43 17.79
N LYS A 56 3.17 10.45 18.66
CA LYS A 56 2.04 10.57 19.59
C LYS A 56 0.78 10.96 18.82
N ILE A 57 -0.35 10.40 19.21
CA ILE A 57 -1.67 10.82 18.74
C ILE A 57 -2.33 11.58 19.90
N ASP A 58 -2.67 12.84 19.67
CA ASP A 58 -3.36 13.67 20.64
C ASP A 58 -4.62 14.26 20.01
N ASN A 59 -5.75 14.11 20.67
CA ASN A 59 -7.05 14.57 20.16
C ASN A 59 -7.32 14.17 18.68
N GLY A 60 -6.89 12.98 18.28
CA GLY A 60 -7.05 12.49 16.91
C GLY A 60 -6.14 13.15 15.88
N GLN A 61 -5.10 13.87 16.30
CA GLN A 61 -4.07 14.48 15.46
C GLN A 61 -2.70 13.87 15.76
N LEU A 62 -1.81 13.87 14.75
CA LEU A 62 -0.43 13.47 14.94
C LEU A 62 0.37 14.62 15.55
N VAL A 63 1.12 14.34 16.61
CA VAL A 63 2.05 15.27 17.24
C VAL A 63 3.46 14.82 16.92
N LEU A 64 4.14 15.53 16.03
CA LEU A 64 5.53 15.26 15.65
C LEU A 64 6.48 15.94 16.65
N ASN A 65 7.46 15.18 17.13
CA ASN A 65 8.54 15.74 17.91
C ASN A 65 9.60 16.39 17.00
N GLU A 66 10.25 17.41 17.49
CA GLU A 66 11.35 18.08 16.79
C GLU A 66 12.48 17.09 16.48
N GLY A 67 13.07 17.17 15.28
CA GLY A 67 14.15 16.28 14.84
C GLY A 67 13.73 14.87 14.43
N VAL A 68 12.42 14.56 14.41
CA VAL A 68 11.89 13.26 13.97
C VAL A 68 11.37 13.35 12.54
N GLU A 69 11.95 12.57 11.64
CA GLU A 69 11.56 12.52 10.24
C GLU A 69 10.85 11.19 9.89
N PRO A 70 9.51 11.12 9.99
CA PRO A 70 8.77 9.97 9.50
C PRO A 70 8.81 9.89 7.98
N SER A 71 8.36 8.76 7.41
CA SER A 71 8.17 8.61 5.97
C SER A 71 7.43 9.82 5.37
N GLY A 72 7.85 10.29 4.21
CA GLY A 72 7.16 11.37 3.49
C GLY A 72 5.70 11.05 3.14
N GLU A 73 5.31 9.75 3.12
CA GLU A 73 3.93 9.31 2.88
C GLU A 73 3.10 9.17 4.17
N LEU A 74 3.54 9.80 5.27
CA LEU A 74 2.85 9.77 6.56
C LEU A 74 1.35 10.11 6.43
N GLU A 75 0.99 11.05 5.59
CA GLU A 75 -0.42 11.48 5.42
C GLU A 75 -1.28 10.35 4.87
N MET A 76 -0.83 9.61 3.85
CA MET A 76 -1.52 8.42 3.33
C MET A 76 -1.70 7.38 4.43
N HIS A 77 -0.64 7.06 5.16
CA HIS A 77 -0.71 6.13 6.28
C HIS A 77 -1.71 6.59 7.33
N TRP A 78 -1.69 7.87 7.67
CA TRP A 78 -2.58 8.40 8.71
C TRP A 78 -4.05 8.35 8.31
N PHE A 79 -4.40 8.71 7.08
CA PHE A 79 -5.78 8.60 6.59
C PHE A 79 -6.30 7.17 6.71
N LEU A 80 -5.52 6.19 6.28
CA LEU A 80 -5.89 4.77 6.36
C LEU A 80 -5.94 4.26 7.80
N GLN A 81 -5.03 4.70 8.67
CA GLN A 81 -5.00 4.33 10.08
C GLN A 81 -6.18 4.90 10.88
N LYS A 82 -6.65 6.10 10.53
CA LYS A 82 -7.82 6.74 11.16
C LYS A 82 -9.13 6.05 10.82
N ALA A 83 -9.24 5.47 9.64
CA ALA A 83 -10.47 4.90 9.10
C ALA A 83 -11.05 3.75 9.93
N HIS A 84 -10.30 3.26 10.91
CA HIS A 84 -10.71 2.08 11.66
C HIS A 84 -10.24 2.11 13.11
N GLY A 85 -11.11 1.78 14.05
CA GLY A 85 -10.81 1.74 15.48
C GLY A 85 -9.95 0.54 15.96
N GLY A 86 -9.48 -0.34 15.05
CA GLY A 86 -8.72 -1.55 15.38
C GLY A 86 -7.21 -1.39 15.28
N THR A 87 -6.48 -2.43 15.64
CA THR A 87 -5.06 -2.56 15.32
C THR A 87 -4.89 -2.73 13.83
N ARG A 88 -3.96 -1.99 13.22
CA ARG A 88 -3.78 -2.00 11.80
C ARG A 88 -2.34 -1.75 11.38
N CYS A 89 -1.96 -2.40 10.30
CA CYS A 89 -0.78 -2.09 9.52
C CYS A 89 -1.21 -1.47 8.19
N VAL A 90 -0.46 -0.49 7.74
CA VAL A 90 -0.46 0.01 6.36
C VAL A 90 0.94 -0.21 5.80
N LEU A 91 1.03 -0.88 4.66
CA LEU A 91 2.28 -1.23 3.99
C LEU A 91 2.23 -0.74 2.54
N HIS A 92 3.21 0.07 2.15
CA HIS A 92 3.39 0.54 0.78
C HIS A 92 4.71 0.02 0.22
N LEU A 93 4.63 -0.67 -0.92
CA LEU A 93 5.78 -1.25 -1.63
C LEU A 93 5.64 -1.02 -3.13
N HIS A 94 6.75 -1.25 -3.88
CA HIS A 94 6.83 -1.13 -5.34
C HIS A 94 7.13 -2.47 -6.03
N PRO A 95 6.28 -3.51 -5.88
CA PRO A 95 6.55 -4.83 -6.43
C PRO A 95 6.64 -4.77 -7.95
N THR A 96 7.65 -5.41 -8.50
CA THR A 96 8.07 -5.24 -9.91
C THR A 96 6.97 -5.58 -10.91
N TYR A 97 6.31 -6.73 -10.73
CA TYR A 97 5.29 -7.19 -11.69
C TYR A 97 3.97 -6.43 -11.50
N SER A 98 3.62 -6.03 -10.29
CA SER A 98 2.44 -5.20 -10.04
C SER A 98 2.59 -3.82 -10.67
N VAL A 99 3.76 -3.19 -10.51
CA VAL A 99 4.05 -1.89 -11.15
C VAL A 99 4.11 -2.03 -12.67
N ALA A 100 4.73 -3.10 -13.19
CA ALA A 100 4.79 -3.36 -14.63
C ALA A 100 3.39 -3.62 -15.23
N ALA A 101 2.51 -4.33 -14.52
CA ALA A 101 1.13 -4.55 -14.92
C ALA A 101 0.37 -3.22 -15.05
N MET A 102 0.48 -2.36 -14.05
CA MET A 102 -0.13 -1.03 -14.08
C MET A 102 0.47 -0.15 -15.19
N LEU A 103 1.78 -0.19 -15.41
CA LEU A 103 2.45 0.52 -16.52
C LEU A 103 1.95 0.03 -17.89
N ALA A 104 1.60 -1.26 -18.02
CA ALA A 104 0.97 -1.82 -19.19
C ALA A 104 -0.53 -1.47 -19.32
N GLY A 105 -1.07 -0.65 -18.41
CA GLY A 105 -2.47 -0.21 -18.41
C GLY A 105 -3.44 -1.21 -17.78
N TRP A 106 -2.95 -2.19 -17.00
CA TRP A 106 -3.80 -3.17 -16.34
C TRP A 106 -4.35 -2.62 -15.03
N ASP A 107 -5.64 -2.85 -14.80
CA ASP A 107 -6.25 -2.64 -13.47
C ASP A 107 -6.08 -3.90 -12.64
N LEU A 108 -5.50 -3.75 -11.44
CA LEU A 108 -5.21 -4.90 -10.57
C LEU A 108 -6.48 -5.56 -10.03
N GLN A 109 -7.58 -4.81 -9.86
CA GLN A 109 -8.87 -5.37 -9.46
C GLN A 109 -9.42 -6.27 -10.56
N GLU A 110 -9.35 -5.83 -11.83
CA GLU A 110 -9.83 -6.63 -12.96
C GLU A 110 -8.97 -7.89 -13.14
N LEU A 111 -7.64 -7.76 -13.03
CA LEU A 111 -6.76 -8.92 -13.09
C LEU A 111 -7.06 -9.93 -11.96
N ALA A 112 -7.32 -9.45 -10.76
CA ALA A 112 -7.62 -10.31 -9.63
C ALA A 112 -8.88 -11.18 -9.84
N LYS A 113 -9.85 -10.72 -10.65
CA LYS A 113 -11.06 -11.50 -10.97
C LYS A 113 -10.77 -12.77 -11.76
N GLU A 114 -9.67 -12.80 -12.52
CA GLU A 114 -9.22 -13.97 -13.27
C GLU A 114 -8.63 -15.07 -12.37
N PHE A 115 -8.38 -14.77 -11.08
CA PHE A 115 -7.76 -15.66 -10.12
C PHE A 115 -8.67 -15.91 -8.91
N PRO A 116 -9.51 -16.97 -8.94
CA PRO A 116 -10.53 -17.23 -7.91
C PRO A 116 -9.98 -17.29 -6.48
N GLU A 117 -8.75 -17.76 -6.32
CA GLU A 117 -8.12 -17.87 -5.01
C GLU A 117 -7.75 -16.52 -4.39
N VAL A 118 -7.45 -15.51 -5.23
CA VAL A 118 -7.16 -14.15 -4.75
C VAL A 118 -8.37 -13.59 -4.03
N HIS A 119 -9.57 -13.70 -4.62
CA HIS A 119 -10.81 -13.21 -4.02
C HIS A 119 -11.12 -13.79 -2.63
N ARG A 120 -10.65 -15.01 -2.36
CA ARG A 120 -10.88 -15.67 -1.07
C ARG A 120 -10.12 -15.00 0.05
N TYR A 121 -8.94 -14.45 -0.23
CA TYR A 121 -7.99 -13.98 0.79
C TYR A 121 -7.62 -12.50 0.69
N THR A 122 -7.89 -11.85 -0.44
CA THR A 122 -7.47 -10.48 -0.71
C THR A 122 -8.51 -9.74 -1.54
N LYS A 123 -9.04 -8.67 -0.98
CA LYS A 123 -9.95 -7.78 -1.70
C LYS A 123 -9.13 -6.68 -2.36
N VAL A 124 -9.05 -6.72 -3.69
CA VAL A 124 -8.28 -5.76 -4.50
C VAL A 124 -9.19 -4.61 -4.93
N ALA A 125 -8.80 -3.38 -4.65
CA ALA A 125 -9.48 -2.18 -5.12
C ALA A 125 -9.07 -1.84 -6.56
N GLU A 126 -9.92 -1.10 -7.27
CA GLU A 126 -9.58 -0.45 -8.52
C GLU A 126 -8.37 0.48 -8.34
N ASN A 127 -7.45 0.53 -9.32
CA ASN A 127 -6.25 1.34 -9.23
C ASN A 127 -6.57 2.83 -9.02
N VAL A 128 -5.70 3.50 -8.27
CA VAL A 128 -5.60 4.96 -8.26
C VAL A 128 -4.84 5.41 -9.50
N SER A 129 -5.36 6.40 -10.21
CA SER A 129 -4.68 6.98 -11.37
C SER A 129 -3.34 7.60 -10.98
N THR A 130 -2.44 7.76 -11.95
CA THR A 130 -1.12 8.37 -11.75
C THR A 130 -1.23 9.75 -11.11
N LEU A 131 -0.64 9.90 -9.93
CA LEU A 131 -0.56 11.14 -9.16
C LEU A 131 0.88 11.33 -8.64
N PRO A 132 1.30 12.55 -8.32
CA PRO A 132 2.62 12.78 -7.75
C PRO A 132 2.80 12.01 -6.43
N ALA A 133 3.96 11.35 -6.28
CA ALA A 133 4.34 10.70 -5.02
C ALA A 133 4.36 11.71 -3.86
N ILE A 134 4.08 11.24 -2.64
CA ILE A 134 4.11 12.06 -1.41
C ILE A 134 3.07 13.21 -1.45
N SER A 135 2.11 13.18 -2.36
CA SER A 135 1.08 14.21 -2.46
C SER A 135 -0.16 13.88 -1.63
N GLN A 136 -0.82 14.92 -1.13
CA GLN A 136 -2.13 14.79 -0.47
C GLN A 136 -3.17 14.19 -1.43
N ALA A 137 -3.12 14.52 -2.72
CA ALA A 137 -4.01 13.97 -3.73
C ALA A 137 -3.89 12.44 -3.81
N LEU A 138 -2.66 11.92 -3.84
CA LEU A 138 -2.42 10.47 -3.81
C LEU A 138 -2.94 9.83 -2.52
N ALA A 139 -2.68 10.46 -1.37
CA ALA A 139 -3.15 9.99 -0.08
C ALA A 139 -4.68 9.92 -0.01
N MET A 140 -5.38 10.96 -0.45
CA MET A 140 -6.85 11.04 -0.48
C MET A 140 -7.46 10.04 -1.47
N CYS A 141 -6.91 9.91 -2.68
CA CYS A 141 -7.39 8.95 -3.66
C CYS A 141 -7.19 7.51 -3.21
N THR A 142 -6.04 7.19 -2.62
CA THR A 142 -5.77 5.87 -2.02
C THR A 142 -6.78 5.56 -0.92
N TYR A 143 -7.01 6.51 -0.02
CA TYR A 143 -8.04 6.40 1.02
C TYR A 143 -9.43 6.16 0.41
N GLY A 144 -9.84 6.98 -0.55
CA GLY A 144 -11.15 6.91 -1.18
C GLY A 144 -11.43 5.59 -1.92
N LYS A 145 -10.39 4.95 -2.49
CA LYS A 145 -10.52 3.62 -3.12
C LYS A 145 -10.65 2.49 -2.11
N MET A 146 -9.98 2.58 -0.97
CA MET A 146 -9.94 1.51 0.03
C MET A 146 -11.03 1.60 1.08
N ILE A 147 -11.53 2.80 1.37
CA ILE A 147 -12.43 3.09 2.49
C ILE A 147 -13.75 3.67 1.98
N LYS A 148 -14.86 2.99 2.31
CA LYS A 148 -16.22 3.48 2.03
C LYS A 148 -17.14 3.05 3.18
N GLY A 149 -17.32 3.93 4.16
CA GLY A 149 -18.07 3.58 5.38
C GLY A 149 -17.39 2.54 6.27
N GLY A 150 -16.10 2.30 6.04
CA GLY A 150 -15.23 1.29 6.65
C GLY A 150 -14.27 0.73 5.61
N VAL A 151 -13.34 -0.11 6.04
CA VAL A 151 -12.39 -0.75 5.12
C VAL A 151 -13.13 -1.76 4.24
N GLN A 152 -13.09 -1.54 2.93
CA GLN A 152 -13.72 -2.40 1.92
C GLN A 152 -12.71 -3.30 1.21
N TYR A 153 -11.46 -2.82 1.08
CA TYR A 153 -10.42 -3.48 0.31
C TYR A 153 -9.14 -3.60 1.13
N ASP A 154 -8.37 -4.66 0.87
CA ASP A 154 -7.12 -4.96 1.55
C ASP A 154 -5.91 -4.35 0.85
N ILE A 155 -6.01 -4.13 -0.47
CA ILE A 155 -4.93 -3.59 -1.31
C ILE A 155 -5.47 -2.76 -2.45
N VAL A 156 -4.70 -1.74 -2.85
CA VAL A 156 -4.95 -0.88 -4.01
C VAL A 156 -3.66 -0.65 -4.80
N GLY A 157 -3.76 -0.68 -6.12
CA GLY A 157 -2.69 -0.22 -7.01
C GLY A 157 -2.65 1.30 -7.08
N GLN A 158 -1.44 1.85 -7.10
CA GLN A 158 -1.15 3.26 -7.37
C GLN A 158 -0.40 3.32 -8.69
N ASP A 159 -1.10 3.71 -9.75
CA ASP A 159 -0.63 3.58 -11.13
C ASP A 159 0.76 4.18 -11.31
N ARG A 160 1.69 3.42 -11.92
CA ARG A 160 3.10 3.78 -12.16
C ARG A 160 3.92 4.11 -10.91
N HIS A 161 3.44 3.73 -9.73
CA HIS A 161 4.12 4.01 -8.47
C HIS A 161 4.34 2.73 -7.67
N GLY A 162 3.30 2.15 -7.13
CA GLY A 162 3.39 0.99 -6.27
C GLY A 162 2.04 0.45 -5.85
N VAL A 163 2.00 -0.25 -4.74
CA VAL A 163 0.77 -0.76 -4.13
C VAL A 163 0.71 -0.39 -2.66
N CYS A 164 -0.48 -0.13 -2.15
CA CYS A 164 -0.71 0.12 -0.73
C CYS A 164 -1.66 -0.95 -0.18
N ALA A 165 -1.25 -1.66 0.86
CA ALA A 165 -2.04 -2.70 1.51
C ALA A 165 -2.29 -2.42 2.99
N ILE A 166 -3.41 -2.93 3.48
CA ILE A 166 -3.85 -2.85 4.88
C ILE A 166 -3.94 -4.27 5.43
N GLY A 167 -3.46 -4.49 6.65
CA GLY A 167 -3.59 -5.75 7.37
C GLY A 167 -3.72 -5.54 8.87
N ARG A 168 -4.04 -6.58 9.61
CA ARG A 168 -4.05 -6.57 11.10
C ARG A 168 -2.64 -6.47 11.67
N ASN A 169 -1.65 -6.86 10.90
CA ASN A 169 -0.23 -6.81 11.22
C ASN A 169 0.60 -6.66 9.92
N PRO A 170 1.93 -6.37 10.01
CA PRO A 170 2.77 -6.19 8.83
C PRO A 170 2.81 -7.39 7.88
N TRP A 171 2.81 -8.61 8.39
CA TRP A 171 2.86 -9.80 7.55
C TRP A 171 1.58 -10.03 6.78
N GLU A 172 0.41 -9.80 7.37
CA GLU A 172 -0.86 -9.88 6.65
C GLU A 172 -0.93 -8.86 5.51
N ALA A 173 -0.50 -7.61 5.74
CA ALA A 173 -0.42 -6.61 4.68
C ALA A 173 0.59 -7.03 3.58
N PHE A 174 1.70 -7.65 3.96
CA PHE A 174 2.70 -8.18 3.04
C PHE A 174 2.13 -9.32 2.19
N GLU A 175 1.38 -10.24 2.78
CA GLU A 175 0.74 -11.36 2.07
C GLU A 175 -0.29 -10.88 1.03
N HIS A 176 -1.01 -9.79 1.29
CA HIS A 176 -1.89 -9.19 0.29
C HIS A 176 -1.11 -8.71 -0.93
N ILE A 177 0.03 -8.05 -0.69
CA ILE A 177 0.93 -7.61 -1.77
C ILE A 177 1.52 -8.81 -2.51
N GLU A 178 1.97 -9.84 -1.78
CA GLU A 178 2.55 -11.05 -2.37
C GLU A 178 1.58 -11.74 -3.33
N ARG A 179 0.31 -11.89 -2.95
CA ARG A 179 -0.71 -12.50 -3.82
C ARG A 179 -0.91 -11.72 -5.11
N VAL A 180 -1.01 -10.39 -5.03
CA VAL A 180 -1.19 -9.54 -6.22
C VAL A 180 0.06 -9.56 -7.09
N GLU A 181 1.24 -9.46 -6.52
CA GLU A 181 2.51 -9.58 -7.25
C GLU A 181 2.63 -10.92 -7.97
N HIS A 182 2.23 -12.01 -7.30
CA HIS A 182 2.29 -13.35 -7.87
C HIS A 182 1.37 -13.51 -9.09
N ILE A 183 0.13 -13.04 -9.04
CA ILE A 183 -0.77 -13.12 -10.21
C ILE A 183 -0.32 -12.22 -11.35
N CYS A 184 0.23 -11.04 -11.07
CA CYS A 184 0.84 -10.18 -12.09
C CYS A 184 2.00 -10.89 -12.80
N LYS A 185 2.86 -11.57 -12.04
CA LYS A 185 3.97 -12.36 -12.57
C LYS A 185 3.47 -13.51 -13.46
N ILE A 186 2.46 -14.25 -13.03
CA ILE A 186 1.85 -15.34 -13.81
C ILE A 186 1.27 -14.78 -15.12
N ALA A 187 0.46 -13.73 -15.04
CA ALA A 187 -0.18 -13.14 -16.20
C ALA A 187 0.83 -12.64 -17.24
N MET A 188 1.91 -12.01 -16.80
CA MET A 188 3.00 -11.58 -17.70
C MET A 188 3.76 -12.75 -18.31
N ALA A 189 4.07 -13.78 -17.52
CA ALA A 189 4.75 -14.98 -18.02
C ALA A 189 3.89 -15.75 -19.05
N ALA A 190 2.56 -15.70 -18.90
CA ALA A 190 1.60 -16.28 -19.82
C ALA A 190 1.31 -15.39 -21.06
N ASN A 191 1.95 -14.22 -21.18
CA ASN A 191 1.61 -13.22 -22.20
C ASN A 191 0.10 -12.87 -22.23
N TYR A 192 -0.53 -12.86 -21.05
CA TYR A 192 -1.94 -12.56 -20.90
C TYR A 192 -2.26 -11.17 -21.45
N LYS A 193 -3.39 -11.06 -22.16
CA LYS A 193 -3.87 -9.78 -22.67
C LYS A 193 -5.11 -9.36 -21.90
N MET A 194 -4.98 -8.35 -21.04
CA MET A 194 -6.14 -7.76 -20.38
C MET A 194 -7.13 -7.28 -21.43
N PRO A 195 -8.44 -7.60 -21.27
CA PRO A 195 -9.47 -7.01 -22.12
C PRO A 195 -9.40 -5.48 -22.05
N ILE A 196 -9.32 -4.83 -23.20
CA ILE A 196 -9.37 -3.36 -23.27
C ILE A 196 -10.78 -2.95 -22.83
N LYS A 197 -10.89 -2.23 -21.70
CA LYS A 197 -12.14 -1.54 -21.35
C LYS A 197 -12.40 -0.48 -22.43
N THR A 198 -13.15 -0.79 -23.46
CA THR A 198 -13.68 0.19 -24.41
C THR A 198 -14.65 1.07 -23.63
N ASN A 199 -14.23 2.26 -23.28
CA ASN A 199 -15.09 3.29 -22.69
C ASN A 199 -16.03 3.82 -23.79
N ILE A 200 -17.02 3.00 -24.20
CA ILE A 200 -18.02 3.34 -25.24
C ILE A 200 -18.86 4.57 -24.83
N LYS A 201 -18.90 4.91 -23.53
CA LYS A 201 -19.63 6.10 -23.05
C LYS A 201 -19.04 7.46 -23.43
N LYS A 202 -17.79 7.54 -23.90
CA LYS A 202 -17.17 8.81 -24.33
C LYS A 202 -17.27 9.08 -25.85
N MET A 203 -17.81 8.17 -26.63
CA MET A 203 -17.95 8.34 -28.09
C MET A 203 -19.38 8.70 -28.55
N LEU A 204 -20.34 8.84 -27.63
CA LEU A 204 -21.74 9.15 -27.98
C LEU A 204 -22.18 10.55 -27.53
N ASP A 205 -21.32 11.37 -26.98
CA ASP A 205 -21.59 12.78 -26.67
C ASP A 205 -20.89 13.69 -27.70
N PHE A 206 -21.31 13.60 -28.96
CA PHE A 206 -21.12 14.60 -30.01
C PHE A 206 -22.46 14.91 -30.64
#